data_dccc0ecdd2f7b6bd037d1bd314e6dc0d
#
_entry.id   dccc0ecdd2f7b6bd037d1bd314e6dc0d
#
_cell.length_a   1.000
_cell.length_b   1.000
_cell.length_c   1.000
_cell.angle_alpha   90.00
_cell.angle_beta   90.00
_cell.angle_gamma   90.00
#
_symmetry.space_group_name_H-M   'P 1'
#
loop_
_entity.id
_entity.type
_entity.pdbx_description
1 polymer ?
#
loop_
_entity_poly.entity_id
_entity_poly.type
_entity_poly.pdbx_seq_one_letter_code
_entity_poly.pdbx_strand_id
1 'polypeptide(L)'
;MTEFGALMFPTDYAIKPATLAKAIEEREMDSIFFPEHTHIPASRKTPYPAGGELPKEYSNTYDPFVALGSCAAVTERIRLGTGICLVVERDVITLAKEISTLDRISDGRFILGIGAGWNAEEMENHGIEFKNRWKIVREKILAMKELWTKEEAEFHGEFINFDPVWSNPKPVQRGGPPVWMGASSKWSYDRIAEYCDGWLPIAGQDKGHLQKIEEALKAKGRKTSDITLAMFGVPPDEDFVDTKLAEGFNHLVFGLPPAGEEVILPMLDKYAEIARRYK
;
A
#
# COMPACT_ATOMS: atom_id res chain seq x y z
N MET A 1 12.14 8.60 13.55
CA MET A 1 12.73 7.24 13.55
C MET A 1 12.55 6.73 12.14
N THR A 2 13.57 6.18 11.51
CA THR A 2 13.53 5.66 10.15
C THR A 2 13.06 4.21 10.18
N GLU A 3 12.13 3.83 9.31
CA GLU A 3 11.61 2.47 9.18
C GLU A 3 12.09 1.86 7.85
N PHE A 4 12.41 0.56 7.88
CA PHE A 4 12.84 -0.21 6.71
C PHE A 4 11.98 -1.46 6.54
N GLY A 5 11.44 -1.63 5.33
CA GLY A 5 10.58 -2.77 5.02
C GLY A 5 10.99 -3.52 3.78
N ALA A 6 10.19 -4.51 3.43
CA ALA A 6 10.31 -5.26 2.18
C ALA A 6 8.97 -5.33 1.43
N LEU A 7 9.02 -5.32 0.10
CA LEU A 7 7.90 -5.54 -0.81
C LEU A 7 8.19 -6.77 -1.66
N MET A 8 7.21 -7.65 -1.80
CA MET A 8 7.27 -8.81 -2.70
C MET A 8 5.90 -9.12 -3.27
N PHE A 9 5.83 -9.59 -4.51
CA PHE A 9 4.63 -10.28 -5.00
C PHE A 9 4.51 -11.65 -4.33
N PRO A 10 3.48 -11.89 -3.49
CA PRO A 10 3.27 -13.19 -2.85
C PRO A 10 2.65 -14.16 -3.86
N THR A 11 3.46 -15.06 -4.41
CA THR A 11 3.04 -16.00 -5.45
C THR A 11 3.07 -17.45 -4.95
N ASP A 12 2.46 -18.36 -5.72
CA ASP A 12 2.43 -19.79 -5.43
C ASP A 12 3.82 -20.50 -5.53
N TYR A 13 4.79 -19.81 -6.13
CA TYR A 13 6.17 -20.30 -6.30
C TYR A 13 7.20 -19.53 -5.47
N ALA A 14 6.79 -18.54 -4.68
CA ALA A 14 7.67 -17.77 -3.80
C ALA A 14 7.69 -18.32 -2.37
N ILE A 15 8.59 -17.79 -1.54
CA ILE A 15 8.55 -17.97 -0.09
C ILE A 15 7.15 -17.63 0.44
N LYS A 16 6.63 -18.46 1.35
CA LYS A 16 5.28 -18.26 1.91
C LYS A 16 5.18 -16.93 2.66
N PRO A 17 4.08 -16.18 2.52
CA PRO A 17 3.89 -14.89 3.20
C PRO A 17 4.21 -14.89 4.69
N ALA A 18 3.69 -15.87 5.44
CA ALA A 18 3.94 -16.01 6.87
C ALA A 18 5.43 -16.25 7.19
N THR A 19 6.11 -17.09 6.40
CA THR A 19 7.56 -17.33 6.57
C THR A 19 8.37 -16.06 6.30
N LEU A 20 8.04 -15.35 5.23
CA LEU A 20 8.69 -14.08 4.89
C LEU A 20 8.51 -13.03 5.98
N ALA A 21 7.27 -12.86 6.48
CA ALA A 21 6.96 -11.90 7.53
C ALA A 21 7.76 -12.19 8.82
N LYS A 22 7.81 -13.45 9.23
CA LYS A 22 8.61 -13.88 10.37
C LYS A 22 10.11 -13.61 10.16
N ALA A 23 10.65 -13.94 8.97
CA ALA A 23 12.03 -13.68 8.64
C ALA A 23 12.40 -12.19 8.64
N ILE A 24 11.49 -11.31 8.22
CA ILE A 24 11.63 -9.85 8.28
C ILE A 24 11.68 -9.39 9.75
N GLU A 25 10.75 -9.87 10.59
CA GLU A 25 10.67 -9.49 11.99
C GLU A 25 11.88 -9.97 12.81
N GLU A 26 12.37 -11.19 12.55
CA GLU A 26 13.57 -11.77 13.17
C GLU A 26 14.84 -10.96 12.84
N ARG A 27 14.85 -10.25 11.69
CA ARG A 27 15.94 -9.38 11.25
C ARG A 27 15.79 -7.93 11.68
N GLU A 28 14.82 -7.66 12.55
CA GLU A 28 14.54 -6.32 13.07
C GLU A 28 14.17 -5.29 11.99
N MET A 29 13.69 -5.74 10.83
CA MET A 29 13.07 -4.86 9.85
C MET A 29 11.64 -4.49 10.30
N ASP A 30 11.04 -3.44 9.70
CA ASP A 30 9.88 -2.76 10.29
C ASP A 30 8.58 -3.03 9.57
N SER A 31 8.60 -3.52 8.32
CA SER A 31 7.35 -3.71 7.55
C SER A 31 7.47 -4.70 6.39
N ILE A 32 6.31 -5.23 6.00
CA ILE A 32 6.11 -6.03 4.79
C ILE A 32 4.95 -5.45 3.98
N PHE A 33 5.10 -5.39 2.65
CA PHE A 33 4.07 -4.94 1.73
C PHE A 33 3.83 -5.96 0.62
N PHE A 34 2.54 -6.15 0.27
CA PHE A 34 2.14 -6.98 -0.86
C PHE A 34 1.31 -6.17 -1.86
N PRO A 35 1.61 -6.26 -3.18
CA PRO A 35 0.82 -5.66 -4.23
C PRO A 35 -0.44 -6.47 -4.52
N GLU A 36 -1.31 -5.93 -5.35
CA GLU A 36 -2.57 -6.54 -5.74
C GLU A 36 -2.76 -6.57 -7.25
N HIS A 37 -3.19 -7.71 -7.75
CA HIS A 37 -3.94 -7.91 -8.98
C HIS A 37 -4.90 -9.07 -8.75
N THR A 38 -6.20 -8.87 -8.99
CA THR A 38 -7.19 -9.96 -8.84
C THR A 38 -7.06 -10.96 -9.98
N HIS A 39 -6.71 -10.49 -11.15
CA HIS A 39 -6.46 -11.26 -12.38
C HIS A 39 -5.77 -10.37 -13.40
N ILE A 40 -5.18 -10.98 -14.42
CA ILE A 40 -4.67 -10.27 -15.58
C ILE A 40 -5.47 -10.67 -16.82
N PRO A 41 -6.14 -9.73 -17.49
CA PRO A 41 -6.88 -10.03 -18.72
C PRO A 41 -6.01 -10.62 -19.81
N ALA A 42 -6.40 -11.78 -20.37
CA ALA A 42 -5.64 -12.48 -21.40
C ALA A 42 -5.51 -11.69 -22.71
N SER A 43 -6.41 -10.73 -22.93
CA SER A 43 -6.39 -9.86 -24.12
C SER A 43 -5.15 -8.96 -24.21
N ARG A 44 -4.53 -8.62 -23.07
CA ARG A 44 -3.33 -7.77 -22.98
C ARG A 44 -3.40 -6.48 -23.81
N LYS A 45 -4.59 -5.87 -23.93
CA LYS A 45 -4.78 -4.63 -24.72
C LYS A 45 -4.11 -3.43 -24.06
N THR A 46 -4.31 -3.28 -22.72
CA THR A 46 -3.56 -2.25 -21.96
C THR A 46 -2.11 -2.70 -21.80
N PRO A 47 -1.13 -1.91 -22.29
CA PRO A 47 0.28 -2.28 -22.19
C PRO A 47 0.78 -2.22 -20.75
N TYR A 48 1.79 -3.04 -20.44
CA TYR A 48 2.48 -2.98 -19.16
C TYR A 48 3.20 -1.63 -18.99
N PRO A 49 2.99 -0.88 -17.91
CA PRO A 49 3.50 0.49 -17.74
C PRO A 49 5.03 0.61 -17.81
N ALA A 50 5.77 -0.41 -17.36
CA ALA A 50 7.23 -0.42 -17.45
C ALA A 50 7.75 -0.84 -18.85
N GLY A 51 6.84 -1.20 -19.76
CA GLY A 51 7.19 -1.71 -21.09
C GLY A 51 7.60 -3.18 -21.11
N GLY A 52 7.69 -3.76 -22.32
CA GLY A 52 8.05 -5.18 -22.48
C GLY A 52 6.94 -6.16 -22.11
N GLU A 53 7.35 -7.40 -21.82
CA GLU A 53 6.44 -8.46 -21.38
C GLU A 53 6.02 -8.25 -19.92
N LEU A 54 4.77 -8.61 -19.60
CA LEU A 54 4.29 -8.58 -18.22
C LEU A 54 4.98 -9.67 -17.40
N PRO A 55 5.62 -9.33 -16.28
CA PRO A 55 6.21 -10.32 -15.40
C PRO A 55 5.17 -11.32 -14.88
N LYS A 56 5.59 -12.58 -14.71
CA LYS A 56 4.73 -13.71 -14.33
C LYS A 56 4.01 -13.46 -13.00
N GLU A 57 4.65 -12.79 -12.06
CA GLU A 57 4.11 -12.51 -10.73
C GLU A 57 2.80 -11.73 -10.74
N TYR A 58 2.55 -10.91 -11.76
CA TYR A 58 1.30 -10.16 -11.87
C TYR A 58 0.07 -11.06 -11.99
N SER A 59 0.18 -12.17 -12.71
CA SER A 59 -0.92 -13.12 -12.88
C SER A 59 -0.97 -14.22 -11.82
N ASN A 60 0.06 -14.33 -10.98
CA ASN A 60 0.20 -15.39 -9.97
C ASN A 60 0.15 -14.87 -8.53
N THR A 61 -0.04 -13.56 -8.33
CA THR A 61 -0.07 -12.99 -6.98
C THR A 61 -1.29 -13.43 -6.19
N TYR A 62 -1.10 -13.67 -4.88
CA TYR A 62 -2.18 -13.96 -3.95
C TYR A 62 -2.98 -12.68 -3.63
N ASP A 63 -4.20 -12.86 -3.10
CA ASP A 63 -4.94 -11.76 -2.48
C ASP A 63 -4.13 -11.19 -1.30
N PRO A 64 -3.89 -9.85 -1.28
CA PRO A 64 -3.04 -9.25 -0.26
C PRO A 64 -3.62 -9.33 1.14
N PHE A 65 -4.95 -9.25 1.35
CA PHE A 65 -5.56 -9.31 2.69
C PHE A 65 -5.47 -10.69 3.29
N VAL A 66 -5.67 -11.75 2.48
CA VAL A 66 -5.50 -13.14 2.91
C VAL A 66 -4.03 -13.42 3.25
N ALA A 67 -3.10 -12.96 2.41
CA ALA A 67 -1.67 -13.10 2.64
C ALA A 67 -1.21 -12.34 3.90
N LEU A 68 -1.62 -11.08 4.06
CA LEU A 68 -1.29 -10.25 5.24
C LEU A 68 -1.94 -10.79 6.51
N GLY A 69 -3.13 -11.40 6.43
CA GLY A 69 -3.76 -12.09 7.57
C GLY A 69 -2.88 -13.22 8.09
N SER A 70 -2.24 -13.98 7.18
CA SER A 70 -1.28 -15.04 7.58
C SER A 70 0.00 -14.46 8.22
N CYS A 71 0.45 -13.29 7.77
CA CYS A 71 1.58 -12.57 8.36
C CYS A 71 1.24 -12.06 9.76
N ALA A 72 0.05 -11.49 9.95
CA ALA A 72 -0.42 -10.97 11.23
C ALA A 72 -0.41 -12.04 12.32
N ALA A 73 -0.75 -13.29 11.97
CA ALA A 73 -0.83 -14.41 12.90
C ALA A 73 0.52 -14.90 13.44
N VAL A 74 1.64 -14.54 12.80
CA VAL A 74 2.99 -15.05 13.13
C VAL A 74 3.98 -13.94 13.50
N THR A 75 3.52 -12.69 13.56
CA THR A 75 4.35 -11.51 13.87
C THR A 75 3.71 -10.64 14.93
N GLU A 76 4.51 -9.88 15.66
CA GLU A 76 4.05 -9.03 16.76
C GLU A 76 4.37 -7.54 16.56
N ARG A 77 5.40 -7.21 15.76
CA ARG A 77 5.92 -5.84 15.66
C ARG A 77 5.85 -5.23 14.28
N ILE A 78 6.16 -5.99 13.22
CA ILE A 78 6.25 -5.43 11.87
C ILE A 78 4.90 -4.92 11.39
N ARG A 79 4.94 -3.81 10.67
CA ARG A 79 3.78 -3.28 9.97
C ARG A 79 3.45 -4.12 8.74
N LEU A 80 2.18 -4.22 8.46
CA LEU A 80 1.62 -5.03 7.38
C LEU A 80 0.93 -4.08 6.40
N GLY A 81 1.35 -4.05 5.14
CA GLY A 81 0.81 -3.07 4.21
C GLY A 81 0.42 -3.64 2.85
N THR A 82 -0.54 -3.01 2.21
CA THR A 82 -0.77 -3.21 0.78
C THR A 82 0.15 -2.29 -0.03
N GLY A 83 0.79 -2.82 -1.06
CA GLY A 83 1.72 -2.05 -1.87
C GLY A 83 1.52 -2.23 -3.38
N ILE A 84 0.33 -1.87 -3.89
CA ILE A 84 -0.83 -1.12 -3.39
C ILE A 84 -2.12 -1.97 -3.50
N CYS A 85 -3.15 -1.61 -2.72
CA CYS A 85 -4.50 -2.12 -2.91
C CYS A 85 -5.19 -1.44 -4.09
N LEU A 86 -5.81 -2.21 -4.97
CA LEU A 86 -6.67 -1.73 -6.06
C LEU A 86 -8.08 -1.42 -5.52
N VAL A 87 -8.17 -0.39 -4.68
CA VAL A 87 -9.42 0.00 -3.98
C VAL A 87 -10.62 0.11 -4.92
N VAL A 88 -10.38 0.51 -6.16
CA VAL A 88 -11.43 0.69 -7.17
C VAL A 88 -12.16 -0.61 -7.51
N GLU A 89 -11.48 -1.75 -7.43
CA GLU A 89 -11.98 -3.07 -7.84
C GLU A 89 -12.73 -3.83 -6.74
N ARG A 90 -12.71 -3.35 -5.50
CA ARG A 90 -13.31 -4.01 -4.35
C ARG A 90 -14.62 -3.34 -3.93
N ASP A 91 -15.58 -4.12 -3.42
CA ASP A 91 -16.77 -3.57 -2.76
C ASP A 91 -16.37 -2.78 -1.51
N VAL A 92 -16.92 -1.58 -1.33
CA VAL A 92 -16.47 -0.64 -0.30
C VAL A 92 -16.78 -1.12 1.13
N ILE A 93 -17.93 -1.75 1.35
CA ILE A 93 -18.36 -2.22 2.68
C ILE A 93 -17.54 -3.46 3.06
N THR A 94 -17.35 -4.36 2.10
CA THR A 94 -16.52 -5.56 2.27
C THR A 94 -15.07 -5.16 2.54
N LEU A 95 -14.50 -4.26 1.74
CA LEU A 95 -13.13 -3.78 1.93
C LEU A 95 -12.94 -3.08 3.29
N ALA A 96 -13.89 -2.23 3.71
CA ALA A 96 -13.84 -1.61 5.04
C ALA A 96 -13.83 -2.65 6.17
N LYS A 97 -14.56 -3.76 5.99
CA LYS A 97 -14.60 -4.88 6.94
C LYS A 97 -13.29 -5.67 6.95
N GLU A 98 -12.73 -5.99 5.78
CA GLU A 98 -11.44 -6.69 5.65
C GLU A 98 -10.33 -5.89 6.35
N ILE A 99 -10.26 -4.58 6.08
CA ILE A 99 -9.29 -3.66 6.68
C ILE A 99 -9.46 -3.58 8.19
N SER A 100 -10.69 -3.38 8.69
CA SER A 100 -10.95 -3.34 10.14
C SER A 100 -10.58 -4.64 10.84
N THR A 101 -10.82 -5.77 10.18
CA THR A 101 -10.51 -7.10 10.70
C THR A 101 -9.00 -7.31 10.77
N LEU A 102 -8.28 -6.99 9.68
CA LEU A 102 -6.82 -7.13 9.63
C LEU A 102 -6.14 -6.19 10.64
N ASP A 103 -6.63 -4.96 10.77
CA ASP A 103 -6.13 -4.01 11.74
C ASP A 103 -6.30 -4.52 13.19
N ARG A 104 -7.45 -5.14 13.49
CA ARG A 104 -7.72 -5.79 14.78
C ARG A 104 -6.81 -6.99 15.04
N ILE A 105 -6.69 -7.91 14.09
CA ILE A 105 -5.87 -9.11 14.22
C ILE A 105 -4.38 -8.74 14.40
N SER A 106 -3.95 -7.64 13.79
CA SER A 106 -2.57 -7.16 13.86
C SER A 106 -2.32 -6.16 14.99
N ASP A 107 -3.29 -5.87 15.86
CA ASP A 107 -3.17 -4.86 16.91
C ASP A 107 -2.71 -3.48 16.40
N GLY A 108 -3.35 -3.00 15.31
CA GLY A 108 -3.12 -1.67 14.77
C GLY A 108 -1.83 -1.53 13.95
N ARG A 109 -1.31 -2.62 13.35
CA ARG A 109 -0.09 -2.60 12.52
C ARG A 109 -0.37 -2.45 11.02
N PHE A 110 -1.64 -2.41 10.60
CA PHE A 110 -1.98 -2.34 9.19
C PHE A 110 -1.79 -0.95 8.58
N ILE A 111 -1.32 -0.90 7.34
CA ILE A 111 -1.16 0.29 6.49
C ILE A 111 -1.89 0.04 5.18
N LEU A 112 -2.80 0.93 4.80
CA LEU A 112 -3.51 0.86 3.53
C LEU A 112 -2.77 1.67 2.45
N GLY A 113 -1.84 1.04 1.75
CA GLY A 113 -1.28 1.63 0.53
C GLY A 113 -2.27 1.50 -0.63
N ILE A 114 -2.58 2.60 -1.31
CA ILE A 114 -3.63 2.66 -2.32
C ILE A 114 -3.14 3.11 -3.68
N GLY A 115 -3.80 2.61 -4.71
CA GLY A 115 -3.71 3.08 -6.09
C GLY A 115 -5.02 2.89 -6.82
N ALA A 116 -5.10 3.43 -8.04
CA ALA A 116 -6.27 3.22 -8.88
C ALA A 116 -6.05 2.19 -9.99
N GLY A 117 -4.88 1.52 -10.00
CA GLY A 117 -4.53 0.56 -11.04
C GLY A 117 -4.22 1.19 -12.41
N TRP A 118 -3.68 0.37 -13.28
CA TRP A 118 -3.25 0.75 -14.63
C TRP A 118 -3.95 -0.04 -15.74
N ASN A 119 -4.44 -1.26 -15.45
CA ASN A 119 -5.03 -2.16 -16.43
C ASN A 119 -6.52 -1.86 -16.61
N ALA A 120 -6.88 -1.31 -17.77
CA ALA A 120 -8.26 -0.89 -18.01
C ALA A 120 -9.22 -2.08 -18.08
N GLU A 121 -8.83 -3.18 -18.72
CA GLU A 121 -9.68 -4.36 -18.87
C GLU A 121 -9.88 -5.13 -17.55
N GLU A 122 -8.91 -5.07 -16.64
CA GLU A 122 -9.06 -5.60 -15.28
C GLU A 122 -10.19 -4.86 -14.54
N MET A 123 -10.16 -3.52 -14.58
CA MET A 123 -11.22 -2.69 -14.00
C MET A 123 -12.58 -2.90 -14.67
N GLU A 124 -12.61 -3.00 -16.01
CA GLU A 124 -13.84 -3.26 -16.77
C GLU A 124 -14.49 -4.58 -16.36
N ASN A 125 -13.71 -5.62 -16.07
CA ASN A 125 -14.20 -6.90 -15.54
C ASN A 125 -14.85 -6.77 -14.15
N HIS A 126 -14.45 -5.77 -13.38
CA HIS A 126 -15.09 -5.38 -12.12
C HIS A 126 -16.23 -4.36 -12.29
N GLY A 127 -16.63 -4.07 -13.54
CA GLY A 127 -17.70 -3.12 -13.84
C GLY A 127 -17.32 -1.65 -13.70
N ILE A 128 -16.03 -1.34 -13.69
CA ILE A 128 -15.51 0.00 -13.47
C ILE A 128 -15.06 0.62 -14.79
N GLU A 129 -15.59 1.80 -15.13
CA GLU A 129 -15.06 2.62 -16.21
C GLU A 129 -13.72 3.24 -15.83
N PHE A 130 -12.66 2.95 -16.56
CA PHE A 130 -11.30 3.40 -16.30
C PHE A 130 -11.17 4.91 -16.05
N LYS A 131 -11.93 5.74 -16.80
CA LYS A 131 -11.91 7.22 -16.65
C LYS A 131 -12.37 7.69 -15.26
N ASN A 132 -13.24 6.93 -14.58
CA ASN A 132 -13.84 7.28 -13.31
C ASN A 132 -13.05 6.77 -12.10
N ARG A 133 -12.02 5.93 -12.31
CA ARG A 133 -11.32 5.19 -11.25
C ARG A 133 -10.86 6.06 -10.07
N TRP A 134 -10.33 7.24 -10.33
CA TRP A 134 -9.84 8.11 -9.25
C TRP A 134 -10.95 8.81 -8.46
N LYS A 135 -12.09 9.09 -9.08
CA LYS A 135 -13.28 9.58 -8.35
C LYS A 135 -13.82 8.49 -7.43
N ILE A 136 -13.90 7.26 -7.96
CA ILE A 136 -14.37 6.08 -7.21
C ILE A 136 -13.43 5.78 -6.04
N VAL A 137 -12.09 5.80 -6.25
CA VAL A 137 -11.12 5.64 -5.15
C VAL A 137 -11.36 6.67 -4.06
N ARG A 138 -11.50 7.96 -4.43
CA ARG A 138 -11.75 9.02 -3.46
C ARG A 138 -13.01 8.74 -2.63
N GLU A 139 -14.13 8.45 -3.27
CA GLU A 139 -15.39 8.18 -2.58
C GLU A 139 -15.30 6.95 -1.68
N LYS A 140 -14.65 5.86 -2.17
CA LYS A 140 -14.45 4.66 -1.35
C LYS A 140 -13.61 4.93 -0.11
N ILE A 141 -12.51 5.71 -0.20
CA ILE A 141 -11.71 6.08 0.96
C ILE A 141 -12.52 6.91 1.95
N LEU A 142 -13.28 7.90 1.49
CA LEU A 142 -14.12 8.73 2.36
C LEU A 142 -15.23 7.89 3.02
N ALA A 143 -15.91 7.03 2.26
CA ALA A 143 -16.93 6.12 2.76
C ALA A 143 -16.37 5.13 3.80
N MET A 144 -15.19 4.58 3.57
CA MET A 144 -14.51 3.72 4.56
C MET A 144 -14.17 4.47 5.84
N LYS A 145 -13.72 5.74 5.75
CA LYS A 145 -13.49 6.57 6.95
C LYS A 145 -14.78 6.80 7.75
N GLU A 146 -15.94 6.95 7.10
CA GLU A 146 -17.24 6.98 7.79
C GLU A 146 -17.52 5.64 8.48
N LEU A 147 -17.37 4.51 7.76
CA LEU A 147 -17.58 3.16 8.30
C LEU A 147 -16.66 2.85 9.49
N TRP A 148 -15.45 3.38 9.53
CA TRP A 148 -14.48 3.15 10.62
C TRP A 148 -14.71 4.03 11.84
N THR A 149 -15.31 5.21 11.66
CA THR A 149 -15.37 6.23 12.73
C THR A 149 -16.76 6.45 13.30
N LYS A 150 -17.81 6.27 12.50
CA LYS A 150 -19.19 6.51 12.94
C LYS A 150 -19.80 5.23 13.48
N GLU A 151 -20.62 5.35 14.56
CA GLU A 151 -21.40 4.22 15.05
C GLU A 151 -22.45 3.80 14.02
N GLU A 152 -23.18 4.76 13.48
CA GLU A 152 -24.10 4.64 12.37
C GLU A 152 -23.52 5.43 11.19
N ALA A 153 -23.06 4.71 10.17
CA ALA A 153 -22.35 5.28 9.03
C ALA A 153 -23.24 5.25 7.79
N GLU A 154 -23.26 6.36 7.05
CA GLU A 154 -23.90 6.50 5.74
C GLU A 154 -22.97 7.23 4.77
N PHE A 155 -23.17 7.02 3.48
CA PHE A 155 -22.43 7.74 2.46
C PHE A 155 -23.27 7.94 1.20
N HIS A 156 -23.33 9.18 0.66
CA HIS A 156 -24.11 9.55 -0.51
C HIS A 156 -23.24 10.34 -1.49
N GLY A 157 -22.52 9.62 -2.36
CA GLY A 157 -21.66 10.16 -3.41
C GLY A 157 -22.22 9.97 -4.81
N GLU A 158 -21.39 10.26 -5.80
CA GLU A 158 -21.71 10.01 -7.22
C GLU A 158 -21.69 8.49 -7.56
N PHE A 159 -20.75 7.75 -6.95
CA PHE A 159 -20.50 6.35 -7.24
C PHE A 159 -20.79 5.42 -6.06
N ILE A 160 -20.62 5.90 -4.84
CA ILE A 160 -20.80 5.11 -3.62
C ILE A 160 -21.99 5.66 -2.85
N ASN A 161 -22.98 4.77 -2.61
CA ASN A 161 -24.19 5.13 -1.88
C ASN A 161 -24.61 3.97 -0.98
N PHE A 162 -24.82 4.26 0.30
CA PHE A 162 -25.47 3.37 1.25
C PHE A 162 -26.12 4.18 2.37
N ASP A 163 -27.29 3.72 2.78
CA ASP A 163 -28.04 4.25 3.92
C ASP A 163 -27.37 3.85 5.24
N PRO A 164 -27.79 4.42 6.39
CA PRO A 164 -27.17 4.17 7.67
C PRO A 164 -26.96 2.69 8.01
N VAL A 165 -25.74 2.30 8.30
CA VAL A 165 -25.33 0.94 8.66
C VAL A 165 -24.45 0.91 9.90
N TRP A 166 -24.49 -0.20 10.62
CA TRP A 166 -23.52 -0.53 11.65
C TRP A 166 -22.42 -1.43 11.11
N SER A 167 -21.19 -0.95 11.11
CA SER A 167 -20.02 -1.70 10.69
C SER A 167 -19.06 -1.89 11.86
N ASN A 168 -19.14 -3.01 12.55
CA ASN A 168 -18.31 -3.38 13.69
C ASN A 168 -17.61 -4.73 13.44
N PRO A 169 -16.42 -4.99 14.06
CA PRO A 169 -15.67 -4.06 14.93
C PRO A 169 -15.04 -2.91 14.15
N LYS A 170 -14.81 -1.78 14.84
CA LYS A 170 -14.01 -0.68 14.29
C LYS A 170 -12.51 -1.06 14.32
N PRO A 171 -11.66 -0.44 13.49
CA PRO A 171 -10.21 -0.60 13.59
C PRO A 171 -9.67 -0.29 14.99
N VAL A 172 -8.48 -0.80 15.32
CA VAL A 172 -7.73 -0.41 16.53
C VAL A 172 -7.18 1.00 16.38
N GLN A 173 -6.65 1.30 15.20
CA GLN A 173 -6.11 2.61 14.89
C GLN A 173 -7.24 3.65 14.83
N ARG A 174 -7.11 4.71 15.62
CA ARG A 174 -8.14 5.76 15.70
C ARG A 174 -8.27 6.50 14.38
N GLY A 175 -9.47 6.49 13.81
CA GLY A 175 -9.75 7.09 12.51
C GLY A 175 -9.58 6.14 11.32
N GLY A 176 -9.13 4.90 11.60
CA GLY A 176 -8.79 3.88 10.62
C GLY A 176 -7.28 3.75 10.40
N PRO A 177 -6.83 2.71 9.71
CA PRO A 177 -5.43 2.56 9.31
C PRO A 177 -4.95 3.72 8.43
N PRO A 178 -3.67 4.12 8.50
CA PRO A 178 -3.14 5.18 7.67
C PRO A 178 -3.24 4.81 6.19
N VAL A 179 -3.67 5.78 5.38
CA VAL A 179 -3.84 5.64 3.93
C VAL A 179 -2.66 6.27 3.21
N TRP A 180 -1.89 5.48 2.46
CA TRP A 180 -0.72 5.94 1.73
C TRP A 180 -0.93 5.90 0.22
N MET A 181 -0.67 7.01 -0.47
CA MET A 181 -0.85 7.15 -1.92
C MET A 181 0.35 6.57 -2.69
N GLY A 182 0.14 5.49 -3.43
CA GLY A 182 1.13 4.84 -4.29
C GLY A 182 1.19 5.39 -5.73
N ALA A 183 0.95 6.69 -5.92
CA ALA A 183 0.97 7.30 -7.25
C ALA A 183 1.78 8.60 -7.27
N SER A 184 2.50 8.82 -8.40
CA SER A 184 3.34 9.98 -8.63
C SER A 184 2.88 10.72 -9.89
N SER A 185 1.95 11.65 -9.75
CA SER A 185 1.43 12.48 -10.83
C SER A 185 0.98 13.84 -10.30
N LYS A 186 0.82 14.82 -11.20
CA LYS A 186 0.29 16.15 -10.81
C LYS A 186 -1.08 16.09 -10.12
N TRP A 187 -1.85 15.05 -10.35
CA TRP A 187 -3.17 14.84 -9.75
C TRP A 187 -3.10 14.15 -8.36
N SER A 188 -1.93 13.62 -7.98
CA SER A 188 -1.76 12.94 -6.70
C SER A 188 -1.64 13.92 -5.54
N TYR A 189 -1.15 15.15 -5.78
CA TYR A 189 -0.89 16.14 -4.72
C TYR A 189 -2.14 16.50 -3.93
N ASP A 190 -3.22 16.87 -4.63
CA ASP A 190 -4.48 17.23 -3.99
C ASP A 190 -5.11 16.04 -3.25
N ARG A 191 -4.98 14.82 -3.80
CA ARG A 191 -5.47 13.59 -3.18
C ARG A 191 -4.71 13.26 -1.91
N ILE A 192 -3.39 13.39 -1.91
CA ILE A 192 -2.56 13.22 -0.71
C ILE A 192 -2.98 14.23 0.35
N ALA A 193 -3.13 15.49 -0.03
CA ALA A 193 -3.50 16.56 0.88
C ALA A 193 -4.92 16.42 1.43
N GLU A 194 -5.85 15.82 0.67
CA GLU A 194 -7.26 15.70 1.05
C GLU A 194 -7.53 14.50 1.96
N TYR A 195 -7.05 13.30 1.60
CA TYR A 195 -7.51 12.08 2.27
C TYR A 195 -6.43 11.06 2.61
N CYS A 196 -5.14 11.33 2.33
CA CYS A 196 -4.07 10.40 2.65
C CYS A 196 -3.23 10.84 3.85
N ASP A 197 -2.60 9.85 4.48
CA ASP A 197 -1.73 9.97 5.64
C ASP A 197 -0.26 9.68 5.28
N GLY A 198 0.02 9.40 4.00
CA GLY A 198 1.36 9.16 3.48
C GLY A 198 1.44 9.20 1.96
N TRP A 199 2.67 9.30 1.47
CA TRP A 199 3.01 9.18 0.07
C TRP A 199 4.06 8.09 -0.13
N LEU A 200 3.85 7.21 -1.13
CA LEU A 200 4.59 5.97 -1.32
C LEU A 200 4.94 5.79 -2.81
N PRO A 201 5.81 6.65 -3.39
CA PRO A 201 6.28 6.51 -4.77
C PRO A 201 7.19 5.30 -4.95
N ILE A 202 7.31 4.84 -6.19
CA ILE A 202 8.37 3.94 -6.60
C ILE A 202 9.68 4.73 -6.71
N ALA A 203 10.81 4.16 -6.30
CA ALA A 203 12.13 4.77 -6.41
C ALA A 203 12.39 5.28 -7.83
N GLY A 204 12.83 6.51 -7.94
CA GLY A 204 13.04 7.22 -9.21
C GLY A 204 11.81 7.93 -9.79
N GLN A 205 10.61 7.71 -9.24
CA GLN A 205 9.38 8.43 -9.61
C GLN A 205 9.03 9.57 -8.64
N ASP A 206 9.92 9.93 -7.75
CA ASP A 206 9.73 10.93 -6.70
C ASP A 206 10.22 12.34 -7.08
N LYS A 207 11.08 12.44 -8.10
CA LYS A 207 11.75 13.69 -8.46
C LYS A 207 10.78 14.83 -8.81
N GLY A 208 10.93 15.97 -8.12
CA GLY A 208 10.13 17.18 -8.35
C GLY A 208 8.71 17.15 -7.78
N HIS A 209 8.33 16.10 -7.02
CA HIS A 209 6.99 15.97 -6.45
C HIS A 209 6.87 16.53 -5.03
N LEU A 210 7.90 16.42 -4.18
CA LEU A 210 7.85 16.81 -2.76
C LEU A 210 7.38 18.25 -2.56
N GLN A 211 7.97 19.22 -3.28
CA GLN A 211 7.58 20.62 -3.16
C GLN A 211 6.09 20.84 -3.52
N LYS A 212 5.59 20.13 -4.53
CA LYS A 212 4.18 20.21 -4.96
C LYS A 212 3.23 19.59 -3.94
N ILE A 213 3.64 18.51 -3.30
CA ILE A 213 2.89 17.89 -2.20
C ILE A 213 2.85 18.86 -1.02
N GLU A 214 3.96 19.50 -0.66
CA GLU A 214 4.01 20.51 0.41
C GLU A 214 3.07 21.69 0.12
N GLU A 215 3.09 22.23 -1.11
CA GLU A 215 2.18 23.30 -1.54
C GLU A 215 0.70 22.88 -1.39
N ALA A 216 0.35 21.67 -1.81
CA ALA A 216 -1.01 21.13 -1.72
C ALA A 216 -1.45 20.89 -0.26
N LEU A 217 -0.58 20.33 0.57
CA LEU A 217 -0.83 20.16 2.01
C LEU A 217 -1.08 21.50 2.69
N LYS A 218 -0.24 22.50 2.42
CA LYS A 218 -0.39 23.86 2.97
C LYS A 218 -1.71 24.50 2.56
N ALA A 219 -2.16 24.30 1.32
CA ALA A 219 -3.46 24.78 0.84
C ALA A 219 -4.66 24.17 1.61
N LYS A 220 -4.46 22.99 2.22
CA LYS A 220 -5.45 22.30 3.08
C LYS A 220 -5.19 22.50 4.58
N GLY A 221 -4.27 23.40 4.97
CA GLY A 221 -3.93 23.65 6.37
C GLY A 221 -3.10 22.52 7.02
N ARG A 222 -2.50 21.68 6.21
CA ARG A 222 -1.63 20.57 6.65
C ARG A 222 -0.16 20.88 6.36
N LYS A 223 0.73 20.12 6.93
CA LYS A 223 2.20 20.19 6.71
C LYS A 223 2.78 18.82 6.38
N THR A 224 3.97 18.80 5.83
CA THR A 224 4.67 17.56 5.45
C THR A 224 4.88 16.61 6.65
N SER A 225 5.05 17.17 7.86
CA SER A 225 5.13 16.36 9.08
C SER A 225 3.83 15.65 9.48
N ASP A 226 2.71 15.95 8.82
CA ASP A 226 1.42 15.30 9.07
C ASP A 226 1.23 14.05 8.19
N ILE A 227 2.20 13.74 7.34
CA ILE A 227 2.18 12.56 6.47
C ILE A 227 3.51 11.79 6.58
N THR A 228 3.45 10.49 6.33
CA THR A 228 4.63 9.65 6.13
C THR A 228 5.15 9.79 4.70
N LEU A 229 6.45 10.04 4.54
CA LEU A 229 7.12 9.94 3.25
C LEU A 229 7.79 8.57 3.16
N ALA A 230 7.15 7.65 2.45
CA ALA A 230 7.65 6.30 2.24
C ALA A 230 8.07 6.11 0.77
N MET A 231 8.88 5.09 0.46
CA MET A 231 9.33 4.80 -0.91
C MET A 231 9.41 3.31 -1.17
N PHE A 232 8.89 2.86 -2.30
CA PHE A 232 9.00 1.47 -2.78
C PHE A 232 10.17 1.25 -3.73
N GLY A 233 10.67 0.00 -3.73
CA GLY A 233 11.71 -0.43 -4.66
C GLY A 233 13.04 0.26 -4.43
N VAL A 234 13.32 0.61 -3.20
CA VAL A 234 14.60 1.20 -2.79
C VAL A 234 15.72 0.21 -3.13
N PRO A 235 16.76 0.62 -3.87
CA PRO A 235 17.91 -0.23 -4.09
C PRO A 235 18.70 -0.43 -2.77
N PRO A 236 19.37 -1.58 -2.59
CA PRO A 236 20.22 -1.82 -1.43
C PRO A 236 21.57 -1.11 -1.58
N ASP A 237 21.52 0.21 -1.60
CA ASP A 237 22.61 1.15 -1.83
C ASP A 237 22.56 2.26 -0.78
N GLU A 238 23.63 2.41 0.01
CA GLU A 238 23.67 3.33 1.13
C GLU A 238 23.62 4.80 0.70
N ASP A 239 24.29 5.16 -0.39
CA ASP A 239 24.30 6.54 -0.90
C ASP A 239 22.87 6.95 -1.34
N PHE A 240 22.13 6.00 -1.91
CA PHE A 240 20.72 6.20 -2.26
C PHE A 240 19.88 6.39 -1.00
N VAL A 241 20.05 5.53 0.01
CA VAL A 241 19.35 5.62 1.30
C VAL A 241 19.63 6.97 1.97
N ASP A 242 20.89 7.35 2.11
CA ASP A 242 21.29 8.63 2.68
C ASP A 242 20.65 9.82 1.98
N THR A 243 20.64 9.80 0.64
CA THR A 243 19.99 10.83 -0.16
C THR A 243 18.50 10.93 0.14
N LYS A 244 17.79 9.81 0.22
CA LYS A 244 16.33 9.81 0.47
C LYS A 244 15.99 10.21 1.90
N LEU A 245 16.79 9.81 2.88
CA LEU A 245 16.63 10.26 4.26
C LEU A 245 16.85 11.79 4.38
N ALA A 246 17.86 12.32 3.69
CA ALA A 246 18.11 13.76 3.64
C ALA A 246 16.97 14.55 2.95
N GLU A 247 16.27 13.94 1.99
CA GLU A 247 15.06 14.49 1.35
C GLU A 247 13.81 14.40 2.25
N GLY A 248 13.89 13.72 3.41
CA GLY A 248 12.82 13.62 4.40
C GLY A 248 11.99 12.33 4.32
N PHE A 249 12.34 11.40 3.43
CA PHE A 249 11.73 10.06 3.47
C PHE A 249 12.11 9.36 4.78
N ASN A 250 11.14 8.68 5.39
CA ASN A 250 11.32 8.06 6.69
C ASN A 250 10.84 6.60 6.77
N HIS A 251 10.33 6.06 5.66
CA HIS A 251 9.95 4.65 5.54
C HIS A 251 10.40 4.11 4.18
N LEU A 252 11.49 3.36 4.16
CA LEU A 252 12.12 2.86 2.93
C LEU A 252 11.87 1.36 2.75
N VAL A 253 11.32 0.96 1.59
CA VAL A 253 10.88 -0.40 1.32
C VAL A 253 11.69 -1.00 0.18
N PHE A 254 12.51 -1.99 0.50
CA PHE A 254 13.32 -2.74 -0.47
C PHE A 254 12.46 -3.69 -1.32
N GLY A 255 12.78 -3.83 -2.59
CA GLY A 255 12.13 -4.79 -3.47
C GLY A 255 12.74 -6.20 -3.33
N LEU A 256 11.89 -7.22 -3.24
CA LEU A 256 12.27 -8.62 -3.30
C LEU A 256 11.66 -9.28 -4.54
N PRO A 257 12.40 -10.12 -5.28
CA PRO A 257 11.82 -10.92 -6.35
C PRO A 257 10.90 -12.02 -5.75
N PRO A 258 9.87 -12.48 -6.48
CA PRO A 258 9.06 -13.62 -6.06
C PRO A 258 9.82 -14.93 -6.22
N ALA A 259 10.62 -15.30 -5.22
CA ALA A 259 11.50 -16.45 -5.22
C ALA A 259 11.42 -17.27 -3.93
N GLY A 260 12.03 -18.43 -3.91
CA GLY A 260 12.10 -19.31 -2.75
C GLY A 260 13.01 -18.78 -1.63
N GLU A 261 12.96 -19.46 -0.49
CA GLU A 261 13.69 -19.07 0.73
C GLU A 261 15.20 -18.96 0.49
N GLU A 262 15.76 -19.83 -0.34
CA GLU A 262 17.19 -19.87 -0.68
C GLU A 262 17.71 -18.60 -1.37
N VAL A 263 16.82 -17.85 -2.03
CA VAL A 263 17.13 -16.56 -2.65
C VAL A 263 16.80 -15.41 -1.71
N ILE A 264 15.63 -15.48 -1.06
CA ILE A 264 15.07 -14.37 -0.30
C ILE A 264 15.81 -14.15 1.03
N LEU A 265 16.12 -15.22 1.77
CA LEU A 265 16.72 -15.06 3.10
C LEU A 265 18.10 -14.37 3.05
N PRO A 266 19.03 -14.70 2.13
CA PRO A 266 20.28 -13.96 1.98
C PRO A 266 20.10 -12.50 1.56
N MET A 267 19.07 -12.19 0.75
CA MET A 267 18.75 -10.79 0.39
C MET A 267 18.27 -10.02 1.62
N LEU A 268 17.41 -10.62 2.44
CA LEU A 268 16.95 -10.00 3.69
C LEU A 268 18.10 -9.76 4.68
N ASP A 269 19.08 -10.66 4.78
CA ASP A 269 20.27 -10.46 5.62
C ASP A 269 21.01 -9.18 5.22
N LYS A 270 21.23 -8.98 3.91
CA LYS A 270 21.86 -7.80 3.35
C LYS A 270 21.03 -6.52 3.62
N TYR A 271 19.70 -6.58 3.43
CA TYR A 271 18.83 -5.43 3.66
C TYR A 271 18.78 -5.03 5.13
N ALA A 272 18.75 -6.02 6.03
CA ALA A 272 18.80 -5.79 7.47
C ALA A 272 20.15 -5.18 7.92
N GLU A 273 21.26 -5.59 7.29
CA GLU A 273 22.57 -4.97 7.56
C GLU A 273 22.58 -3.47 7.23
N ILE A 274 22.00 -3.09 6.08
CA ILE A 274 21.85 -1.68 5.72
C ILE A 274 20.94 -0.98 6.73
N ALA A 275 19.75 -1.54 7.00
CA ALA A 275 18.77 -0.93 7.91
C ALA A 275 19.33 -0.64 9.31
N ARG A 276 20.15 -1.54 9.87
CA ARG A 276 20.77 -1.37 11.21
C ARG A 276 21.66 -0.14 11.35
N ARG A 277 22.19 0.40 10.24
CA ARG A 277 23.05 1.60 10.27
C ARG A 277 22.27 2.89 10.56
N TYR A 278 20.94 2.83 10.41
CA TYR A 278 20.06 4.00 10.52
C TYR A 278 19.06 3.91 11.69
N LYS A 279 19.19 2.87 12.53
CA LYS A 279 18.35 2.64 13.71
C LYS A 279 18.94 3.10 15.04
#